data_68e6735defedb125460830b7984f5a0f
#
_entry.id   68e6735defedb125460830b7984f5a0f
#
_cell.length_a   1.000
_cell.length_b   1.000
_cell.length_c   1.000
_cell.angle_alpha   90.00
_cell.angle_beta   90.00
_cell.angle_gamma   90.00
#
_symmetry.space_group_name_H-M   'P 1'
#
loop_
_entity.id
_entity.type
_entity.pdbx_description
1 polymer ?
#
loop_
_entity_poly.entity_id
_entity_poly.type
_entity_poly.pdbx_seq_one_letter_code
_entity_poly.pdbx_strand_id
1 'polypeptide(L)'
;MEGAVVLVVDEHIDKPADMIDRDREWASLAGFATGNDPKLKLGIVSGRRRHGKSFLLQHLARQVGGLYLTAVEEDGRASALRRFSAAVAAHSGLPTSAVAMDDWEPLLRSALTVAQRTSATPLVVIDELPYLLRHSPEIPGLLQHIYDESQFGQPDAPGGRLILCGSAMSVMSELLSGTKPLRGRAVLDLRLAAFDYRDARRMWQIEDPYAALLVHSVLGGAPGYRALADAPTPQSEAEFPTWVQRTVLDPTLALYSRAETEYLLREDPRITHRSLYYDILGAMASGASTASSIGSLLGRERGAMTHPLDILESTGYVTRSEDILRPRKPTLTLTDPIVRFNQLITLPYAPLIEDGNAADAWSAGRPTFHSKILGPHFEELTRVWTRRYARDEVEALQIGPVGSAEISDAKTRTKHEVDVLALAPGERPQSPRAHVALLGEAKATLSPRGPADLDRLDRIRALIGEQGHDVREAKLALFSLHGFDRNLQAAAAAREDVLLIGMSQIYGD
;
A
#
# COMPACT_ATOMS: atom_id res chain seq x y z
N MET A 1 22.76 53.19 8.38
CA MET A 1 21.90 52.25 7.65
C MET A 1 22.71 50.98 7.45
N GLU A 2 22.67 50.11 8.43
CA GLU A 2 23.28 48.78 8.33
C GLU A 2 22.23 47.84 7.76
N GLY A 3 22.53 47.30 6.57
CA GLY A 3 21.69 46.31 5.94
C GLY A 3 21.80 44.98 6.68
N ALA A 4 20.72 44.56 7.31
CA ALA A 4 20.60 43.19 7.82
C ALA A 4 20.66 42.24 6.63
N VAL A 5 21.77 41.52 6.51
CA VAL A 5 21.90 40.35 5.65
C VAL A 5 21.00 39.28 6.26
N VAL A 6 19.81 39.10 5.69
CA VAL A 6 18.98 37.91 5.97
C VAL A 6 19.74 36.73 5.37
N LEU A 7 20.46 36.02 6.20
CA LEU A 7 20.94 34.66 5.85
C LEU A 7 19.69 33.80 5.62
N VAL A 8 19.37 33.57 4.37
CA VAL A 8 18.48 32.46 3.98
C VAL A 8 19.25 31.18 4.31
N VAL A 9 19.03 30.66 5.50
CA VAL A 9 19.44 29.29 5.83
C VAL A 9 18.51 28.41 5.03
N ASP A 10 19.04 27.82 3.97
CA ASP A 10 18.39 26.74 3.26
C ASP A 10 18.42 25.53 4.23
N GLU A 11 17.41 25.45 5.10
CA GLU A 11 17.27 24.36 6.08
C GLU A 11 16.87 23.10 5.31
N HIS A 12 17.87 22.47 4.73
CA HIS A 12 17.71 21.15 4.14
C HIS A 12 17.48 20.15 5.27
N ILE A 13 16.26 19.58 5.34
CA ILE A 13 15.91 18.55 6.31
C ILE A 13 16.31 17.21 5.72
N ASP A 14 17.42 16.66 6.21
CA ASP A 14 17.92 15.38 5.75
C ASP A 14 17.02 14.22 6.16
N LYS A 15 16.82 13.29 5.23
CA LYS A 15 16.14 12.03 5.54
C LYS A 15 16.98 11.23 6.54
N PRO A 16 16.38 10.70 7.64
CA PRO A 16 17.10 9.83 8.56
C PRO A 16 17.79 8.66 7.84
N ALA A 17 19.03 8.38 8.21
CA ALA A 17 19.87 7.36 7.54
C ALA A 17 19.30 5.93 7.68
N ASP A 18 18.57 5.66 8.73
CA ASP A 18 17.89 4.40 9.02
C ASP A 18 16.51 4.27 8.33
N MET A 19 16.03 5.33 7.69
CA MET A 19 14.76 5.32 6.95
C MET A 19 14.96 4.69 5.57
N ILE A 20 14.44 3.48 5.40
CA ILE A 20 14.44 2.75 4.14
C ILE A 20 13.43 3.38 3.18
N ASP A 21 13.81 3.54 1.90
CA ASP A 21 12.97 4.15 0.87
C ASP A 21 12.45 5.54 1.30
N ARG A 22 11.30 5.97 0.84
CA ARG A 22 10.62 7.21 1.23
C ARG A 22 11.32 8.51 0.82
N ASP A 23 12.25 8.46 -0.12
CA ASP A 23 13.00 9.65 -0.54
C ASP A 23 12.05 10.73 -1.11
N ARG A 24 11.09 10.31 -1.92
CA ARG A 24 10.10 11.21 -2.52
C ARG A 24 9.11 11.75 -1.48
N GLU A 25 8.60 10.88 -0.62
CA GLU A 25 7.68 11.26 0.44
C GLU A 25 8.34 12.19 1.45
N TRP A 26 9.59 11.87 1.83
CA TRP A 26 10.38 12.71 2.72
C TRP A 26 10.64 14.09 2.11
N ALA A 27 11.11 14.16 0.86
CA ALA A 27 11.35 15.42 0.17
C ALA A 27 10.08 16.29 0.09
N SER A 28 8.91 15.68 -0.16
CA SER A 28 7.63 16.37 -0.18
C SER A 28 7.24 16.91 1.19
N LEU A 29 7.44 16.14 2.25
CA LEU A 29 7.15 16.53 3.64
C LEU A 29 8.11 17.58 4.15
N ALA A 30 9.41 17.43 3.88
CA ALA A 30 10.44 18.39 4.23
C ALA A 30 10.18 19.74 3.55
N GLY A 31 9.93 19.75 2.24
CA GLY A 31 9.58 20.95 1.49
C GLY A 31 8.27 21.59 1.96
N PHE A 32 7.28 20.80 2.39
CA PHE A 32 6.08 21.34 3.01
C PHE A 32 6.37 22.00 4.34
N ALA A 33 7.17 21.37 5.21
CA ALA A 33 7.50 21.89 6.54
C ALA A 33 8.33 23.18 6.47
N THR A 34 9.33 23.25 5.58
CA THR A 34 10.26 24.39 5.46
C THR A 34 9.78 25.52 4.57
N GLY A 35 8.59 25.42 3.98
CA GLY A 35 8.06 26.47 3.12
C GLY A 35 7.96 27.83 3.82
N ASN A 36 8.29 28.93 3.12
CA ASN A 36 8.42 30.27 3.67
C ASN A 36 7.13 31.12 3.69
N ASP A 37 5.98 30.55 3.27
CA ASP A 37 4.71 31.29 3.29
C ASP A 37 4.25 31.50 4.74
N PRO A 38 4.05 32.74 5.20
CA PRO A 38 3.63 33.01 6.57
C PRO A 38 2.19 32.58 6.86
N LYS A 39 1.39 32.32 5.82
CA LYS A 39 0.00 31.88 5.96
C LYS A 39 -0.08 30.42 6.36
N LEU A 40 -1.19 30.06 6.98
CA LEU A 40 -1.46 28.65 7.32
C LEU A 40 -1.57 27.80 6.04
N LYS A 41 -0.82 26.71 5.99
CA LYS A 41 -0.90 25.68 4.96
C LYS A 41 -1.34 24.35 5.56
N LEU A 42 -2.21 23.65 4.85
CA LEU A 42 -2.71 22.35 5.27
C LEU A 42 -2.09 21.24 4.44
N GLY A 43 -1.69 20.16 5.10
CA GLY A 43 -1.27 18.91 4.51
C GLY A 43 -2.12 17.75 5.03
N ILE A 44 -2.42 16.81 4.16
CA ILE A 44 -3.08 15.55 4.52
C ILE A 44 -2.08 14.42 4.28
N VAL A 45 -1.91 13.55 5.29
CA VAL A 45 -1.12 12.32 5.18
C VAL A 45 -2.02 11.15 5.51
N SER A 46 -2.23 10.28 4.55
CA SER A 46 -3.08 9.12 4.69
C SER A 46 -2.33 7.85 4.30
N GLY A 47 -2.84 6.71 4.70
CA GLY A 47 -2.26 5.41 4.36
C GLY A 47 -2.73 4.37 5.35
N ARG A 48 -2.77 3.11 4.93
CA ARG A 48 -3.23 2.04 5.81
C ARG A 48 -2.36 1.92 7.06
N ARG A 49 -2.90 1.26 8.06
CA ARG A 49 -2.17 0.91 9.28
C ARG A 49 -0.90 0.12 8.92
N ARG A 50 0.13 0.22 9.74
CA ARG A 50 1.44 -0.43 9.53
C ARG A 50 2.30 0.15 8.39
N HIS A 51 1.84 1.16 7.63
CA HIS A 51 2.59 1.75 6.51
C HIS A 51 3.65 2.79 6.93
N GLY A 52 3.82 3.06 8.22
CA GLY A 52 4.91 3.91 8.73
C GLY A 52 4.62 5.41 8.79
N LYS A 53 3.35 5.86 8.68
CA LYS A 53 2.96 7.28 8.74
C LYS A 53 3.49 7.99 9.99
N SER A 54 3.17 7.45 11.17
CA SER A 54 3.56 8.04 12.45
C SER A 54 5.08 8.09 12.62
N PHE A 55 5.81 7.06 12.15
CA PHE A 55 7.26 7.05 12.15
C PHE A 55 7.82 8.22 11.33
N LEU A 56 7.35 8.38 10.11
CA LEU A 56 7.76 9.43 9.18
C LEU A 56 7.48 10.83 9.77
N LEU A 57 6.28 11.06 10.26
CA LEU A 57 5.85 12.36 10.78
C LEU A 57 6.50 12.71 12.14
N GLN A 58 6.77 11.72 12.98
CA GLN A 58 7.49 11.95 14.24
C GLN A 58 8.94 12.35 13.97
N HIS A 59 9.63 11.72 12.98
CA HIS A 59 10.97 12.14 12.59
C HIS A 59 10.98 13.56 12.03
N LEU A 60 10.04 13.90 11.16
CA LEU A 60 9.89 15.26 10.64
C LEU A 60 9.67 16.27 11.78
N ALA A 61 8.68 16.04 12.63
CA ALA A 61 8.35 16.94 13.74
C ALA A 61 9.55 17.15 14.69
N ARG A 62 10.30 16.10 15.01
CA ARG A 62 11.51 16.19 15.84
C ARG A 62 12.59 17.06 15.20
N GLN A 63 12.86 16.88 13.91
CA GLN A 63 13.92 17.64 13.23
C GLN A 63 13.61 19.12 13.13
N VAL A 64 12.34 19.50 12.94
CA VAL A 64 11.94 20.92 12.86
C VAL A 64 11.50 21.53 14.20
N GLY A 65 11.55 20.77 15.30
CA GLY A 65 11.02 21.24 16.58
C GLY A 65 9.51 21.47 16.55
N GLY A 66 8.78 20.70 15.75
CA GLY A 66 7.32 20.82 15.58
C GLY A 66 6.52 20.17 16.70
N LEU A 67 5.29 20.63 16.87
CA LEU A 67 4.33 20.08 17.82
C LEU A 67 3.64 18.84 17.24
N TYR A 68 3.75 17.70 17.92
CA TYR A 68 3.12 16.44 17.53
C TYR A 68 2.02 16.05 18.50
N LEU A 69 0.80 15.96 18.00
CA LEU A 69 -0.42 15.65 18.75
C LEU A 69 -0.98 14.30 18.26
N THR A 70 -1.25 13.38 19.18
CA THR A 70 -1.82 12.06 18.85
C THR A 70 -3.18 11.87 19.47
N ALA A 71 -4.18 11.54 18.67
CA ALA A 71 -5.48 11.12 19.15
C ALA A 71 -5.47 9.63 19.57
N VAL A 72 -6.34 9.29 20.53
CA VAL A 72 -6.48 7.93 21.06
C VAL A 72 -7.92 7.46 20.84
N GLU A 73 -8.07 6.20 20.49
CA GLU A 73 -9.36 5.61 20.07
C GLU A 73 -10.45 5.70 21.16
N GLU A 74 -10.05 5.50 22.42
CA GLU A 74 -10.96 5.46 23.55
C GLU A 74 -11.27 6.86 24.14
N ASP A 75 -10.60 7.91 23.67
CA ASP A 75 -10.82 9.25 24.20
C ASP A 75 -12.14 9.83 23.73
N GLY A 76 -13.02 10.15 24.68
CA GLY A 76 -14.12 11.08 24.42
C GLY A 76 -13.60 12.52 24.31
N ARG A 77 -14.46 13.45 23.83
CA ARG A 77 -14.13 14.87 23.57
C ARG A 77 -13.34 15.55 24.71
N ALA A 78 -13.79 15.43 25.96
CA ALA A 78 -13.15 16.05 27.10
C ALA A 78 -11.75 15.48 27.41
N SER A 79 -11.54 14.18 27.24
CA SER A 79 -10.23 13.53 27.43
C SER A 79 -9.25 13.95 26.35
N ALA A 80 -9.70 14.01 25.09
CA ALA A 80 -8.90 14.49 23.98
C ALA A 80 -8.47 15.95 24.16
N LEU A 81 -9.37 16.84 24.55
CA LEU A 81 -9.05 18.24 24.86
C LEU A 81 -7.99 18.36 25.96
N ARG A 82 -8.13 17.63 27.07
CA ARG A 82 -7.10 17.63 28.15
C ARG A 82 -5.75 17.11 27.65
N ARG A 83 -5.73 16.03 26.86
CA ARG A 83 -4.50 15.46 26.30
C ARG A 83 -3.79 16.45 25.38
N PHE A 84 -4.53 17.07 24.47
CA PHE A 84 -3.98 18.07 23.55
C PHE A 84 -3.51 19.31 24.29
N SER A 85 -4.29 19.83 25.27
CA SER A 85 -3.86 20.94 26.12
C SER A 85 -2.55 20.63 26.85
N ALA A 86 -2.42 19.42 27.42
CA ALA A 86 -1.19 18.99 28.09
C ALA A 86 0.01 18.92 27.12
N ALA A 87 -0.18 18.45 25.89
CA ALA A 87 0.88 18.40 24.88
C ALA A 87 1.31 19.80 24.43
N VAL A 88 0.36 20.72 24.21
CA VAL A 88 0.65 22.14 23.88
C VAL A 88 1.40 22.80 25.01
N ALA A 89 0.99 22.58 26.27
CA ALA A 89 1.66 23.11 27.46
C ALA A 89 3.09 22.60 27.57
N ALA A 90 3.30 21.28 27.44
CA ALA A 90 4.62 20.67 27.49
C ALA A 90 5.55 21.23 26.40
N HIS A 91 5.06 21.39 25.17
CA HIS A 91 5.82 21.96 24.06
C HIS A 91 6.21 23.42 24.28
N SER A 92 5.34 24.22 24.91
CA SER A 92 5.60 25.62 25.21
C SER A 92 6.38 25.87 26.52
N GLY A 93 6.66 24.83 27.32
CA GLY A 93 7.25 24.96 28.64
C GLY A 93 6.34 25.61 29.68
N LEU A 94 5.04 25.71 29.41
CA LEU A 94 4.05 26.29 30.30
C LEU A 94 3.38 25.22 31.19
N PRO A 95 2.88 25.60 32.38
CA PRO A 95 2.06 24.68 33.17
C PRO A 95 0.75 24.36 32.43
N THR A 96 0.27 23.11 32.55
CA THR A 96 -0.96 22.67 31.87
C THR A 96 -2.18 23.56 32.18
N SER A 97 -2.27 24.09 33.40
CA SER A 97 -3.34 24.99 33.79
C SER A 97 -3.39 26.30 32.98
N ALA A 98 -2.27 26.72 32.41
CA ALA A 98 -2.20 27.92 31.56
C ALA A 98 -2.72 27.68 30.12
N VAL A 99 -2.86 26.43 29.71
CA VAL A 99 -3.28 26.02 28.36
C VAL A 99 -4.56 25.15 28.40
N ALA A 100 -5.11 24.89 29.59
CA ALA A 100 -6.34 24.12 29.73
C ALA A 100 -7.50 24.84 29.02
N MET A 101 -8.07 24.19 28.00
CA MET A 101 -9.16 24.72 27.19
C MET A 101 -10.29 23.70 27.08
N ASP A 102 -11.52 24.20 27.13
CA ASP A 102 -12.73 23.41 27.13
C ASP A 102 -13.32 23.27 25.70
N ASP A 103 -12.68 23.90 24.70
CA ASP A 103 -13.14 23.89 23.32
C ASP A 103 -11.99 23.73 22.32
N TRP A 104 -12.30 23.18 21.15
CA TRP A 104 -11.33 22.88 20.09
C TRP A 104 -10.77 24.14 19.43
N GLU A 105 -11.59 25.15 19.13
CA GLU A 105 -11.10 26.31 18.38
C GLU A 105 -9.98 27.05 19.10
N PRO A 106 -10.13 27.47 20.39
CA PRO A 106 -9.06 28.10 21.13
C PRO A 106 -7.82 27.21 21.24
N LEU A 107 -8.01 25.89 21.42
CA LEU A 107 -6.91 24.96 21.55
C LEU A 107 -6.12 24.81 20.23
N LEU A 108 -6.79 24.71 19.09
CA LEU A 108 -6.14 24.64 17.76
C LEU A 108 -5.38 25.93 17.44
N ARG A 109 -5.98 27.10 17.75
CA ARG A 109 -5.30 28.40 17.60
C ARG A 109 -4.06 28.49 18.50
N SER A 110 -4.18 28.04 19.74
CA SER A 110 -3.06 28.00 20.70
C SER A 110 -1.95 27.08 20.19
N ALA A 111 -2.26 25.89 19.71
CA ALA A 111 -1.29 24.95 19.15
C ALA A 111 -0.48 25.56 17.99
N LEU A 112 -1.17 26.21 17.04
CA LEU A 112 -0.53 26.88 15.90
C LEU A 112 0.32 28.07 16.35
N THR A 113 -0.18 28.89 17.27
CA THR A 113 0.55 30.07 17.80
C THR A 113 1.79 29.64 18.58
N VAL A 114 1.69 28.58 19.39
CA VAL A 114 2.83 28.02 20.14
C VAL A 114 3.90 27.52 19.16
N ALA A 115 3.52 26.74 18.13
CA ALA A 115 4.46 26.28 17.12
C ALA A 115 5.20 27.47 16.42
N GLN A 116 4.50 28.56 16.12
CA GLN A 116 5.10 29.76 15.52
C GLN A 116 6.12 30.46 16.45
N ARG A 117 5.94 30.37 17.76
CA ARG A 117 6.83 30.99 18.74
C ARG A 117 8.02 30.14 19.11
N THR A 118 7.91 28.81 18.96
CA THR A 118 8.92 27.87 19.45
C THR A 118 9.83 27.32 18.32
N SER A 119 9.45 27.51 17.05
CA SER A 119 10.22 27.00 15.91
C SER A 119 10.30 28.02 14.77
N ALA A 120 11.45 28.06 14.10
CA ALA A 120 11.62 28.80 12.84
C ALA A 120 10.77 28.19 11.71
N THR A 121 10.49 26.89 11.79
CA THR A 121 9.62 26.13 10.87
C THR A 121 8.37 25.64 11.63
N PRO A 122 7.35 26.50 11.81
CA PRO A 122 6.19 26.19 12.65
C PRO A 122 5.37 25.05 12.04
N LEU A 123 5.50 23.86 12.60
CA LEU A 123 4.79 22.66 12.21
C LEU A 123 3.94 22.12 13.35
N VAL A 124 2.67 21.84 13.07
CA VAL A 124 1.77 21.07 13.92
C VAL A 124 1.35 19.83 13.18
N VAL A 125 1.44 18.67 13.83
CA VAL A 125 0.94 17.38 13.31
C VAL A 125 -0.18 16.89 14.22
N ILE A 126 -1.32 16.56 13.66
CA ILE A 126 -2.42 15.84 14.34
C ILE A 126 -2.47 14.44 13.76
N ASP A 127 -1.97 13.47 14.50
CA ASP A 127 -1.98 12.07 14.12
C ASP A 127 -3.21 11.34 14.64
N GLU A 128 -3.68 10.35 13.90
CA GLU A 128 -4.90 9.58 14.13
C GLU A 128 -6.17 10.47 14.23
N LEU A 129 -6.23 11.49 13.39
CA LEU A 129 -7.37 12.40 13.28
C LEU A 129 -8.75 11.69 13.21
N PRO A 130 -8.93 10.54 12.53
CA PRO A 130 -10.18 9.83 12.51
C PRO A 130 -10.77 9.53 13.89
N TYR A 131 -9.95 9.30 14.92
CA TYR A 131 -10.43 9.09 16.28
C TYR A 131 -11.03 10.35 16.90
N LEU A 132 -10.45 11.52 16.63
CA LEU A 132 -11.02 12.79 17.08
C LEU A 132 -12.37 13.05 16.44
N LEU A 133 -12.50 12.77 15.12
CA LEU A 133 -13.72 13.07 14.38
C LEU A 133 -14.92 12.25 14.81
N ARG A 134 -14.73 11.13 15.52
CA ARG A 134 -15.83 10.34 16.11
C ARG A 134 -16.61 11.11 17.16
N HIS A 135 -15.91 11.96 17.94
CA HIS A 135 -16.47 12.70 19.07
C HIS A 135 -16.43 14.22 18.91
N SER A 136 -15.82 14.68 17.82
CA SER A 136 -15.63 16.10 17.52
C SER A 136 -15.70 16.34 16.00
N PRO A 137 -16.83 16.07 15.37
CA PRO A 137 -17.01 16.19 13.90
C PRO A 137 -16.93 17.64 13.40
N GLU A 138 -16.96 18.62 14.31
CA GLU A 138 -16.81 20.06 14.03
C GLU A 138 -15.38 20.46 13.62
N ILE A 139 -14.36 19.69 13.97
CA ILE A 139 -12.95 20.04 13.77
C ILE A 139 -12.62 20.46 12.32
N PRO A 140 -13.05 19.76 11.26
CA PRO A 140 -12.78 20.20 9.89
C PRO A 140 -13.36 21.58 9.56
N GLY A 141 -14.54 21.92 10.11
CA GLY A 141 -15.14 23.24 9.95
C GLY A 141 -14.37 24.33 10.68
N LEU A 142 -13.91 24.06 11.91
CA LEU A 142 -13.05 24.96 12.67
C LEU A 142 -11.71 25.21 11.96
N LEU A 143 -11.08 24.17 11.45
CA LEU A 143 -9.84 24.27 10.67
C LEU A 143 -10.04 25.05 9.37
N GLN A 144 -11.19 24.90 8.71
CA GLN A 144 -11.55 25.73 7.57
C GLN A 144 -11.60 27.22 7.95
N HIS A 145 -12.28 27.54 9.05
CA HIS A 145 -12.42 28.94 9.53
C HIS A 145 -11.04 29.56 9.83
N ILE A 146 -10.21 28.87 10.60
CA ILE A 146 -8.85 29.31 10.93
C ILE A 146 -8.00 29.48 9.66
N TYR A 147 -8.11 28.56 8.71
CA TYR A 147 -7.41 28.63 7.42
C TYR A 147 -7.85 29.87 6.62
N ASP A 148 -9.16 30.07 6.46
CA ASP A 148 -9.71 31.17 5.67
C ASP A 148 -9.30 32.53 6.27
N GLU A 149 -9.34 32.69 7.57
CA GLU A 149 -8.84 33.92 8.26
C GLU A 149 -7.36 34.18 7.96
N SER A 150 -6.52 33.13 8.01
CA SER A 150 -5.10 33.26 7.71
C SER A 150 -4.86 33.62 6.23
N GLN A 151 -5.65 33.07 5.29
CA GLN A 151 -5.54 33.43 3.88
C GLN A 151 -5.95 34.91 3.62
N PHE A 152 -6.95 35.41 4.34
CA PHE A 152 -7.40 36.80 4.22
C PHE A 152 -6.53 37.80 4.99
N GLY A 153 -5.51 37.34 5.73
CA GLY A 153 -4.58 38.17 6.46
C GLY A 153 -5.25 38.90 7.64
N GLN A 154 -6.21 38.26 8.31
CA GLN A 154 -6.83 38.84 9.50
C GLN A 154 -5.80 39.05 10.61
N PRO A 155 -5.90 40.11 11.39
CA PRO A 155 -5.05 40.30 12.55
C PRO A 155 -5.16 39.08 13.50
N ASP A 156 -4.03 38.65 14.04
CA ASP A 156 -3.93 37.52 14.96
C ASP A 156 -4.29 36.14 14.39
N ALA A 157 -4.54 35.99 13.06
CA ALA A 157 -4.74 34.71 12.46
C ALA A 157 -3.43 33.89 12.47
N PRO A 158 -3.45 32.63 12.99
CA PRO A 158 -2.25 31.82 13.04
C PRO A 158 -1.80 31.38 11.64
N GLY A 159 -0.49 31.37 11.42
CA GLY A 159 0.13 30.82 10.23
C GLY A 159 0.80 29.47 10.49
N GLY A 160 1.74 29.11 9.62
CA GLY A 160 2.54 27.89 9.77
C GLY A 160 2.02 26.70 8.97
N ARG A 161 2.36 25.50 9.40
CA ARG A 161 2.07 24.24 8.71
C ARG A 161 1.28 23.30 9.62
N LEU A 162 0.16 22.79 9.12
CA LEU A 162 -0.66 21.80 9.82
C LEU A 162 -0.78 20.54 8.98
N ILE A 163 -0.31 19.41 9.50
CA ILE A 163 -0.49 18.09 8.89
C ILE A 163 -1.57 17.34 9.66
N LEU A 164 -2.59 16.88 8.95
CA LEU A 164 -3.63 15.99 9.44
C LEU A 164 -3.32 14.56 8.95
N CYS A 165 -3.14 13.64 9.88
CA CYS A 165 -2.76 12.26 9.56
C CYS A 165 -3.80 11.27 10.08
N GLY A 166 -3.98 10.16 9.36
CA GLY A 166 -4.82 9.06 9.81
C GLY A 166 -4.75 7.82 8.93
N SER A 167 -5.17 6.71 9.53
CA SER A 167 -5.13 5.39 8.91
C SER A 167 -6.50 4.95 8.34
N ALA A 168 -7.62 5.48 8.82
CA ALA A 168 -8.94 5.24 8.26
C ALA A 168 -9.09 5.93 6.89
N MET A 169 -8.75 5.18 5.84
CA MET A 169 -8.64 5.69 4.46
C MET A 169 -9.91 6.39 3.97
N SER A 170 -11.07 5.87 4.36
CA SER A 170 -12.35 6.45 3.98
C SER A 170 -12.57 7.84 4.58
N VAL A 171 -12.26 7.99 5.87
CA VAL A 171 -12.38 9.25 6.59
C VAL A 171 -11.42 10.28 6.01
N MET A 172 -10.16 9.89 5.80
CA MET A 172 -9.14 10.80 5.28
C MET A 172 -9.43 11.27 3.85
N SER A 173 -9.88 10.37 2.96
CA SER A 173 -10.26 10.75 1.60
C SER A 173 -11.54 11.62 1.56
N GLU A 174 -12.45 11.42 2.50
CA GLU A 174 -13.66 12.22 2.61
C GLU A 174 -13.38 13.68 2.99
N LEU A 175 -12.33 13.96 3.77
CA LEU A 175 -11.96 15.33 4.18
C LEU A 175 -11.78 16.28 2.99
N LEU A 176 -11.27 15.79 1.87
CA LEU A 176 -11.00 16.57 0.66
C LEU A 176 -12.06 16.40 -0.44
N SER A 177 -13.12 15.63 -0.19
CA SER A 177 -14.12 15.26 -1.20
C SER A 177 -15.37 16.16 -1.20
N GLY A 178 -16.09 16.18 -2.32
CA GLY A 178 -17.42 16.78 -2.43
C GLY A 178 -17.47 18.25 -1.97
N THR A 179 -18.35 18.55 -1.00
CA THR A 179 -18.57 19.87 -0.40
C THR A 179 -17.93 19.99 1.00
N LYS A 180 -17.00 19.12 1.35
CA LYS A 180 -16.37 19.08 2.68
C LYS A 180 -15.50 20.34 2.94
N PRO A 181 -15.38 20.76 4.21
CA PRO A 181 -14.74 22.03 4.59
C PRO A 181 -13.30 22.20 4.10
N LEU A 182 -12.52 21.13 4.05
CA LEU A 182 -11.08 21.19 3.69
C LEU A 182 -10.81 21.00 2.19
N ARG A 183 -11.84 20.79 1.37
CA ARG A 183 -11.67 20.67 -0.08
C ARG A 183 -11.01 21.91 -0.68
N GLY A 184 -9.94 21.69 -1.47
CA GLY A 184 -9.20 22.76 -2.16
C GLY A 184 -8.32 23.62 -1.24
N ARG A 185 -8.17 23.25 0.05
CA ARG A 185 -7.34 23.96 1.01
C ARG A 185 -6.02 23.26 1.36
N ALA A 186 -5.97 21.94 1.19
CA ALA A 186 -4.72 21.19 1.36
C ALA A 186 -3.81 21.39 0.15
N VAL A 187 -2.56 21.74 0.40
CA VAL A 187 -1.49 21.87 -0.62
C VAL A 187 -0.61 20.62 -0.68
N LEU A 188 -0.69 19.76 0.33
CA LEU A 188 -0.07 18.44 0.37
C LEU A 188 -1.17 17.40 0.60
N ASP A 189 -1.25 16.41 -0.28
CA ASP A 189 -2.09 15.22 -0.14
C ASP A 189 -1.21 14.00 -0.41
N LEU A 190 -0.65 13.44 0.65
CA LEU A 190 0.31 12.34 0.60
C LEU A 190 -0.35 11.03 1.04
N ARG A 191 -0.47 10.09 0.11
CA ARG A 191 -0.94 8.74 0.40
C ARG A 191 0.24 7.79 0.52
N LEU A 192 0.53 7.35 1.74
CA LEU A 192 1.64 6.44 2.03
C LEU A 192 1.24 4.99 1.71
N ALA A 193 1.92 4.40 0.72
CA ALA A 193 1.76 3.00 0.36
C ALA A 193 2.67 2.09 1.20
N ALA A 194 2.44 0.78 1.17
CA ALA A 194 3.42 -0.20 1.62
C ALA A 194 4.69 -0.12 0.77
N PHE A 195 5.81 -0.61 1.28
CA PHE A 195 7.02 -0.80 0.48
C PHE A 195 6.78 -1.77 -0.67
N ASP A 196 7.50 -1.61 -1.76
CA ASP A 196 7.54 -2.66 -2.74
C ASP A 196 8.38 -3.85 -2.24
N TYR A 197 8.43 -4.91 -3.02
CA TYR A 197 9.08 -6.16 -2.61
C TYR A 197 10.61 -6.02 -2.45
N ARG A 198 11.28 -5.11 -3.18
CA ARG A 198 12.73 -4.85 -3.04
C ARG A 198 13.04 -4.12 -1.75
N ASP A 199 12.27 -3.08 -1.44
CA ASP A 199 12.41 -2.33 -0.20
C ASP A 199 11.95 -3.14 1.01
N ALA A 200 10.91 -3.97 0.85
CA ALA A 200 10.51 -4.94 1.86
C ALA A 200 11.64 -5.95 2.17
N ARG A 201 12.33 -6.47 1.15
CA ARG A 201 13.52 -7.34 1.34
C ARG A 201 14.60 -6.64 2.16
N ARG A 202 14.91 -5.37 1.82
CA ARG A 202 15.88 -4.55 2.57
C ARG A 202 15.45 -4.33 4.02
N MET A 203 14.17 -4.01 4.24
CA MET A 203 13.59 -3.82 5.57
C MET A 203 13.67 -5.10 6.43
N TRP A 204 13.37 -6.25 5.85
CA TRP A 204 13.47 -7.54 6.51
C TRP A 204 14.90 -8.06 6.64
N GLN A 205 15.86 -7.46 5.95
CA GLN A 205 17.28 -7.87 5.90
C GLN A 205 17.43 -9.33 5.44
N ILE A 206 16.73 -9.69 4.37
CA ILE A 206 16.77 -11.03 3.79
C ILE A 206 17.69 -11.02 2.58
N GLU A 207 18.71 -11.88 2.57
CA GLU A 207 19.65 -11.96 1.45
C GLU A 207 19.11 -12.82 0.30
N ASP A 208 18.45 -13.95 0.62
CA ASP A 208 17.88 -14.83 -0.39
C ASP A 208 16.59 -14.24 -1.01
N PRO A 209 16.54 -13.97 -2.34
CA PRO A 209 15.36 -13.46 -3.02
C PRO A 209 14.12 -14.33 -2.86
N TYR A 210 14.28 -15.66 -2.80
CA TYR A 210 13.14 -16.55 -2.66
C TYR A 210 12.57 -16.51 -1.24
N ALA A 211 13.41 -16.50 -0.22
CA ALA A 211 12.95 -16.28 1.17
C ALA A 211 12.25 -14.92 1.32
N ALA A 212 12.76 -13.86 0.66
CA ALA A 212 12.13 -12.55 0.64
C ALA A 212 10.74 -12.58 0.00
N LEU A 213 10.58 -13.28 -1.12
CA LEU A 213 9.26 -13.50 -1.76
C LEU A 213 8.30 -14.22 -0.82
N LEU A 214 8.75 -15.28 -0.14
CA LEU A 214 7.92 -16.04 0.80
C LEU A 214 7.40 -15.16 1.93
N VAL A 215 8.26 -14.38 2.59
CA VAL A 215 7.85 -13.43 3.63
C VAL A 215 6.92 -12.37 3.08
N HIS A 216 7.23 -11.80 1.91
CA HIS A 216 6.41 -10.78 1.26
C HIS A 216 5.03 -11.32 0.83
N SER A 217 4.92 -12.60 0.49
CA SER A 217 3.64 -13.23 0.14
C SER A 217 2.69 -13.38 1.34
N VAL A 218 3.22 -13.30 2.58
CA VAL A 218 2.45 -13.40 3.84
C VAL A 218 2.18 -12.02 4.45
N LEU A 219 3.18 -11.14 4.50
CA LEU A 219 3.09 -9.86 5.22
C LEU A 219 3.10 -8.63 4.31
N GLY A 220 3.44 -8.80 3.03
CA GLY A 220 3.61 -7.67 2.12
C GLY A 220 4.74 -6.72 2.54
N GLY A 221 4.64 -5.48 2.07
CA GLY A 221 5.63 -4.44 2.34
C GLY A 221 5.27 -3.49 3.48
N ALA A 222 4.43 -3.87 4.42
CA ALA A 222 4.04 -3.01 5.54
C ALA A 222 5.13 -2.97 6.64
N PRO A 223 5.88 -1.85 6.81
CA PRO A 223 7.04 -1.81 7.71
C PRO A 223 6.71 -2.04 9.17
N GLY A 224 5.50 -1.72 9.61
CA GLY A 224 5.07 -1.94 10.98
C GLY A 224 5.03 -3.40 11.42
N TYR A 225 5.05 -4.36 10.51
CA TYR A 225 5.11 -5.77 10.86
C TYR A 225 6.49 -6.22 11.32
N ARG A 226 7.56 -5.54 10.88
CA ARG A 226 8.93 -5.88 11.30
C ARG A 226 9.12 -5.83 12.81
N ALA A 227 8.52 -4.83 13.47
CA ALA A 227 8.57 -4.68 14.93
C ALA A 227 7.70 -5.68 15.70
N LEU A 228 6.74 -6.32 15.03
CA LEU A 228 5.83 -7.32 15.64
C LEU A 228 6.32 -8.75 15.46
N ALA A 229 7.19 -8.99 14.48
CA ALA A 229 7.78 -10.31 14.26
C ALA A 229 8.95 -10.52 15.25
N ASP A 230 8.65 -10.97 16.44
CA ASP A 230 9.62 -11.28 17.49
C ASP A 230 10.29 -12.65 17.23
N ALA A 231 10.84 -12.82 16.03
CA ALA A 231 11.55 -14.01 15.60
C ALA A 231 12.66 -13.64 14.59
N PRO A 232 13.77 -14.41 14.53
CA PRO A 232 14.76 -14.25 13.49
C PRO A 232 14.13 -14.35 12.10
N THR A 233 14.45 -13.40 11.23
CA THR A 233 13.96 -13.37 9.85
C THR A 233 14.55 -14.56 9.07
N PRO A 234 13.76 -15.32 8.29
CA PRO A 234 14.26 -16.47 7.54
C PRO A 234 15.20 -16.00 6.44
N GLN A 235 16.38 -16.61 6.36
CA GLN A 235 17.39 -16.34 5.34
C GLN A 235 17.39 -17.37 4.21
N SER A 236 16.51 -18.37 4.27
CA SER A 236 16.36 -19.42 3.26
C SER A 236 14.93 -19.96 3.22
N GLU A 237 14.59 -20.65 2.14
CA GLU A 237 13.31 -21.38 2.03
C GLU A 237 13.13 -22.38 3.19
N ALA A 238 14.21 -23.05 3.60
CA ALA A 238 14.15 -24.06 4.65
C ALA A 238 13.76 -23.49 6.04
N GLU A 239 14.08 -22.24 6.30
CA GLU A 239 13.76 -21.56 7.56
C GLU A 239 12.34 -20.99 7.60
N PHE A 240 11.75 -20.76 6.45
CA PHE A 240 10.43 -20.11 6.34
C PHE A 240 9.30 -20.85 7.07
N PRO A 241 9.16 -22.20 7.02
CA PRO A 241 8.13 -22.91 7.77
C PRO A 241 8.19 -22.65 9.28
N THR A 242 9.40 -22.69 9.85
CA THR A 242 9.61 -22.42 11.28
C THR A 242 9.26 -20.98 11.64
N TRP A 243 9.62 -20.03 10.78
CA TRP A 243 9.29 -18.62 10.98
C TRP A 243 7.77 -18.39 10.94
N VAL A 244 7.05 -18.96 9.97
CA VAL A 244 5.58 -18.87 9.88
C VAL A 244 4.90 -19.39 11.15
N GLN A 245 5.36 -20.55 11.64
CA GLN A 245 4.81 -21.17 12.87
C GLN A 245 5.03 -20.31 14.11
N ARG A 246 6.17 -19.61 14.18
CA ARG A 246 6.56 -18.77 15.33
C ARG A 246 6.12 -17.31 15.22
N THR A 247 5.40 -16.95 14.19
CA THR A 247 4.93 -15.57 13.97
C THR A 247 3.44 -15.53 13.66
N VAL A 248 3.06 -15.69 12.39
CA VAL A 248 1.68 -15.50 11.91
C VAL A 248 0.72 -16.63 12.28
N LEU A 249 1.24 -17.79 12.73
CA LEU A 249 0.46 -18.92 13.23
C LEU A 249 0.59 -19.11 14.77
N ASP A 250 1.22 -18.19 15.49
CA ASP A 250 1.29 -18.23 16.95
C ASP A 250 0.20 -17.35 17.57
N PRO A 251 -0.83 -17.95 18.22
CA PRO A 251 -1.94 -17.21 18.81
C PRO A 251 -1.54 -16.29 19.98
N THR A 252 -0.34 -16.47 20.53
CA THR A 252 0.18 -15.65 21.64
C THR A 252 0.82 -14.35 21.18
N LEU A 253 1.08 -14.21 19.87
CA LEU A 253 1.75 -13.05 19.30
C LEU A 253 0.75 -12.04 18.68
N ALA A 254 1.12 -10.77 18.76
CA ALA A 254 0.36 -9.68 18.12
C ALA A 254 0.30 -9.80 16.57
N LEU A 255 1.26 -10.52 15.97
CA LEU A 255 1.30 -10.79 14.54
C LEU A 255 0.46 -12.00 14.11
N TYR A 256 -0.22 -12.65 15.05
CA TYR A 256 -1.15 -13.72 14.71
C TYR A 256 -2.15 -13.25 13.64
N SER A 257 -2.15 -13.89 12.48
CA SER A 257 -2.83 -13.37 11.28
C SER A 257 -4.33 -13.18 11.47
N ARG A 258 -4.98 -14.00 12.32
CA ARG A 258 -6.41 -13.86 12.66
C ARG A 258 -6.64 -12.57 13.45
N ALA A 259 -5.88 -12.36 14.52
CA ALA A 259 -6.00 -11.18 15.36
C ALA A 259 -5.70 -9.89 14.58
N GLU A 260 -4.65 -9.89 13.77
CA GLU A 260 -4.30 -8.74 12.94
C GLU A 260 -5.37 -8.45 11.87
N THR A 261 -5.94 -9.47 11.21
CA THR A 261 -7.02 -9.29 10.25
C THR A 261 -8.26 -8.66 10.90
N GLU A 262 -8.65 -9.14 12.08
CA GLU A 262 -9.76 -8.57 12.85
C GLU A 262 -9.50 -7.11 13.23
N TYR A 263 -8.28 -6.80 13.63
CA TYR A 263 -7.85 -5.46 13.98
C TYR A 263 -7.87 -4.51 12.79
N LEU A 264 -7.34 -4.92 11.64
CA LEU A 264 -7.36 -4.12 10.41
C LEU A 264 -8.78 -3.79 9.95
N LEU A 265 -9.70 -4.74 10.00
CA LEU A 265 -11.10 -4.52 9.60
C LEU A 265 -11.89 -3.63 10.58
N ARG A 266 -11.39 -3.42 11.81
CA ARG A 266 -12.01 -2.49 12.77
C ARG A 266 -11.69 -1.04 12.50
N GLU A 267 -10.66 -0.76 11.74
CA GLU A 267 -10.10 0.57 11.57
C GLU A 267 -11.05 1.52 10.80
N ASP A 268 -11.68 1.03 9.74
CA ASP A 268 -12.58 1.87 8.94
C ASP A 268 -14.02 1.81 9.48
N PRO A 269 -14.59 2.96 9.88
CA PRO A 269 -15.92 3.02 10.49
C PRO A 269 -17.06 2.59 9.54
N ARG A 270 -16.83 2.53 8.24
CA ARG A 270 -17.82 2.04 7.26
C ARG A 270 -17.92 0.53 7.25
N ILE A 271 -16.94 -0.19 7.79
CA ILE A 271 -16.98 -1.64 7.95
C ILE A 271 -17.79 -1.98 9.21
N THR A 272 -19.10 -1.80 9.14
CA THR A 272 -20.02 -1.99 10.28
C THR A 272 -20.42 -3.45 10.49
N HIS A 273 -20.76 -4.15 9.41
CA HIS A 273 -21.16 -5.56 9.43
C HIS A 273 -19.97 -6.47 9.13
N ARG A 274 -19.03 -6.57 10.06
CA ARG A 274 -17.72 -7.27 9.88
C ARG A 274 -17.85 -8.69 9.34
N SER A 275 -18.87 -9.45 9.78
CA SER A 275 -19.10 -10.81 9.29
C SER A 275 -19.27 -10.86 7.77
N LEU A 276 -20.05 -9.92 7.19
CA LEU A 276 -20.21 -9.85 5.74
C LEU A 276 -18.89 -9.58 5.02
N TYR A 277 -18.07 -8.67 5.54
CA TYR A 277 -16.76 -8.38 4.94
C TYR A 277 -15.80 -9.56 5.05
N TYR A 278 -15.81 -10.27 6.19
CA TYR A 278 -15.08 -11.52 6.34
C TYR A 278 -15.49 -12.57 5.31
N ASP A 279 -16.80 -12.75 5.12
CA ASP A 279 -17.36 -13.70 4.15
C ASP A 279 -16.95 -13.33 2.71
N ILE A 280 -17.01 -12.03 2.36
CA ILE A 280 -16.57 -11.52 1.06
C ILE A 280 -15.07 -11.80 0.83
N LEU A 281 -14.21 -11.48 1.81
CA LEU A 281 -12.78 -11.73 1.73
C LEU A 281 -12.47 -13.23 1.63
N GLY A 282 -13.20 -14.08 2.34
CA GLY A 282 -13.12 -15.54 2.24
C GLY A 282 -13.51 -16.08 0.86
N ALA A 283 -14.62 -15.58 0.30
CA ALA A 283 -15.06 -15.92 -1.05
C ALA A 283 -14.00 -15.53 -2.10
N MET A 284 -13.41 -14.33 -1.96
CA MET A 284 -12.35 -13.86 -2.86
C MET A 284 -11.06 -14.67 -2.71
N ALA A 285 -10.65 -14.98 -1.49
CA ALA A 285 -9.50 -15.84 -1.22
C ALA A 285 -9.67 -17.24 -1.83
N SER A 286 -10.90 -17.76 -1.87
CA SER A 286 -11.25 -19.02 -2.52
C SER A 286 -11.24 -18.98 -4.06
N GLY A 287 -11.12 -17.77 -4.67
CA GLY A 287 -11.01 -17.56 -6.12
C GLY A 287 -12.19 -16.84 -6.77
N ALA A 288 -13.21 -16.40 -6.01
CA ALA A 288 -14.27 -15.57 -6.57
C ALA A 288 -13.74 -14.16 -6.86
N SER A 289 -13.80 -13.75 -8.12
CA SER A 289 -13.17 -12.51 -8.60
C SER A 289 -14.13 -11.50 -9.20
N THR A 290 -15.44 -11.73 -9.10
CA THR A 290 -16.47 -10.79 -9.58
C THR A 290 -17.57 -10.63 -8.54
N ALA A 291 -18.26 -9.49 -8.52
CA ALA A 291 -19.41 -9.27 -7.63
C ALA A 291 -20.49 -10.37 -7.77
N SER A 292 -20.64 -10.91 -8.97
CA SER A 292 -21.59 -12.01 -9.24
C SER A 292 -21.11 -13.33 -8.62
N SER A 293 -19.84 -13.72 -8.82
CA SER A 293 -19.30 -14.97 -8.27
C SER A 293 -19.22 -14.93 -6.74
N ILE A 294 -18.85 -13.78 -6.17
CA ILE A 294 -18.82 -13.56 -4.72
C ILE A 294 -20.27 -13.67 -4.16
N GLY A 295 -21.22 -12.96 -4.75
CA GLY A 295 -22.62 -13.04 -4.34
C GLY A 295 -23.19 -14.47 -4.42
N SER A 296 -22.90 -15.20 -5.49
CA SER A 296 -23.33 -16.60 -5.65
C SER A 296 -22.80 -17.51 -4.54
N LEU A 297 -21.51 -17.38 -4.18
CA LEU A 297 -20.91 -18.17 -3.09
C LEU A 297 -21.55 -17.84 -1.71
N LEU A 298 -21.95 -16.58 -1.52
CA LEU A 298 -22.54 -16.13 -0.25
C LEU A 298 -24.09 -16.24 -0.22
N GLY A 299 -24.70 -16.78 -1.26
CA GLY A 299 -26.17 -16.85 -1.37
C GLY A 299 -26.83 -15.46 -1.43
N ARG A 300 -26.16 -14.46 -2.00
CA ARG A 300 -26.62 -13.06 -2.08
C ARG A 300 -26.70 -12.58 -3.53
N GLU A 301 -27.59 -11.65 -3.79
CA GLU A 301 -27.68 -11.02 -5.10
C GLU A 301 -26.46 -10.13 -5.40
N ARG A 302 -26.08 -10.04 -6.69
CA ARG A 302 -24.99 -9.20 -7.16
C ARG A 302 -25.09 -7.74 -6.68
N GLY A 303 -26.30 -7.17 -6.68
CA GLY A 303 -26.55 -5.79 -6.24
C GLY A 303 -26.16 -5.54 -4.79
N ALA A 304 -26.37 -6.53 -3.92
CA ALA A 304 -26.00 -6.45 -2.51
C ALA A 304 -24.47 -6.45 -2.27
N MET A 305 -23.68 -6.88 -3.26
CA MET A 305 -22.21 -6.92 -3.14
C MET A 305 -21.54 -5.61 -3.57
N THR A 306 -22.21 -4.74 -4.34
CA THR A 306 -21.59 -3.53 -4.90
C THR A 306 -21.04 -2.62 -3.80
N HIS A 307 -21.86 -2.20 -2.86
CA HIS A 307 -21.45 -1.28 -1.81
C HIS A 307 -20.34 -1.85 -0.88
N PRO A 308 -20.42 -3.10 -0.36
CA PRO A 308 -19.33 -3.67 0.41
C PRO A 308 -18.01 -3.77 -0.38
N LEU A 309 -18.05 -4.12 -1.65
CA LEU A 309 -16.87 -4.20 -2.50
C LEU A 309 -16.24 -2.83 -2.77
N ASP A 310 -17.06 -1.79 -2.98
CA ASP A 310 -16.56 -0.41 -3.13
C ASP A 310 -15.89 0.08 -1.85
N ILE A 311 -16.40 -0.30 -0.67
CA ILE A 311 -15.74 -0.01 0.61
C ILE A 311 -14.39 -0.75 0.68
N LEU A 312 -14.34 -2.05 0.41
CA LEU A 312 -13.09 -2.82 0.44
C LEU A 312 -12.06 -2.30 -0.57
N GLU A 313 -12.50 -1.82 -1.74
CA GLU A 313 -11.64 -1.20 -2.74
C GLU A 313 -11.10 0.16 -2.25
N SER A 314 -11.96 1.04 -1.74
CA SER A 314 -11.56 2.36 -1.25
C SER A 314 -10.66 2.30 -0.01
N THR A 315 -10.78 1.24 0.79
CA THR A 315 -9.92 0.98 1.97
C THR A 315 -8.63 0.21 1.61
N GLY A 316 -8.48 -0.22 0.36
CA GLY A 316 -7.28 -0.87 -0.14
C GLY A 316 -7.14 -2.35 0.24
N TYR A 317 -8.22 -3.03 0.64
CA TYR A 317 -8.22 -4.50 0.82
C TYR A 317 -8.40 -5.25 -0.48
N VAL A 318 -9.06 -4.61 -1.44
CA VAL A 318 -9.39 -5.17 -2.74
C VAL A 318 -8.91 -4.21 -3.83
N THR A 319 -8.36 -4.77 -4.89
CA THR A 319 -8.03 -4.03 -6.11
C THR A 319 -8.92 -4.51 -7.24
N ARG A 320 -9.42 -3.56 -8.01
CA ARG A 320 -10.17 -3.80 -9.24
C ARG A 320 -9.22 -3.71 -10.43
N SER A 321 -9.11 -4.77 -11.21
CA SER A 321 -8.28 -4.84 -12.40
C SER A 321 -9.14 -5.03 -13.63
N GLU A 322 -8.83 -4.33 -14.70
CA GLU A 322 -9.46 -4.47 -16.00
C GLU A 322 -8.52 -5.22 -16.96
N ASP A 323 -9.10 -5.97 -17.90
CA ASP A 323 -8.33 -6.55 -18.99
C ASP A 323 -7.72 -5.41 -19.83
N ILE A 324 -6.41 -5.47 -20.05
CA ILE A 324 -5.68 -4.37 -20.68
C ILE A 324 -5.97 -4.24 -22.19
N LEU A 325 -6.40 -5.32 -22.84
CA LEU A 325 -6.69 -5.33 -24.28
C LEU A 325 -8.18 -5.14 -24.60
N ARG A 326 -9.10 -5.55 -23.71
CA ARG A 326 -10.52 -5.59 -24.03
C ARG A 326 -11.40 -5.09 -22.88
N PRO A 327 -12.50 -4.38 -23.22
CA PRO A 327 -13.54 -4.08 -22.22
C PRO A 327 -14.17 -5.39 -21.72
N ARG A 328 -13.94 -5.74 -20.47
CA ARG A 328 -14.54 -6.88 -19.79
C ARG A 328 -15.05 -6.47 -18.41
N LYS A 329 -15.80 -7.37 -17.77
CA LYS A 329 -16.10 -7.19 -16.34
C LYS A 329 -14.78 -7.18 -15.57
N PRO A 330 -14.53 -6.17 -14.74
CA PRO A 330 -13.31 -6.09 -13.96
C PRO A 330 -13.19 -7.28 -13.02
N THR A 331 -11.96 -7.70 -12.80
CA THR A 331 -11.60 -8.73 -11.83
C THR A 331 -11.26 -8.07 -10.50
N LEU A 332 -11.77 -8.61 -9.42
CA LEU A 332 -11.49 -8.16 -8.06
C LEU A 332 -10.47 -9.10 -7.43
N THR A 333 -9.39 -8.55 -6.90
CA THR A 333 -8.31 -9.31 -6.26
C THR A 333 -8.13 -8.85 -4.83
N LEU A 334 -7.96 -9.81 -3.90
CA LEU A 334 -7.60 -9.51 -2.52
C LEU A 334 -6.14 -9.07 -2.46
N THR A 335 -5.92 -7.81 -2.11
CA THR A 335 -4.60 -7.15 -2.18
C THR A 335 -3.76 -7.40 -0.94
N ASP A 336 -4.39 -7.51 0.24
CA ASP A 336 -3.67 -7.62 1.50
C ASP A 336 -3.16 -9.05 1.75
N PRO A 337 -1.83 -9.28 1.82
CA PRO A 337 -1.27 -10.62 1.98
C PRO A 337 -1.63 -11.31 3.29
N ILE A 338 -1.60 -10.60 4.44
CA ILE A 338 -1.91 -11.22 5.73
C ILE A 338 -3.39 -11.61 5.83
N VAL A 339 -4.29 -10.83 5.22
CA VAL A 339 -5.71 -11.16 5.16
C VAL A 339 -5.92 -12.39 4.28
N ARG A 340 -5.23 -12.49 3.13
CA ARG A 340 -5.27 -13.68 2.27
C ARG A 340 -4.76 -14.91 2.99
N PHE A 341 -3.62 -14.78 3.69
CA PHE A 341 -3.04 -15.87 4.47
C PHE A 341 -3.99 -16.33 5.58
N ASN A 342 -4.59 -15.38 6.30
CA ASN A 342 -5.58 -15.69 7.34
C ASN A 342 -6.77 -16.50 6.78
N GLN A 343 -7.33 -16.07 5.67
CA GLN A 343 -8.50 -16.72 5.07
C GLN A 343 -8.21 -18.13 4.54
N LEU A 344 -7.02 -18.35 3.96
CA LEU A 344 -6.67 -19.60 3.29
C LEU A 344 -5.92 -20.60 4.16
N ILE A 345 -5.22 -20.13 5.18
CA ILE A 345 -4.38 -20.97 6.03
C ILE A 345 -4.87 -20.94 7.48
N THR A 346 -4.93 -19.78 8.10
CA THR A 346 -5.18 -19.71 9.54
C THR A 346 -6.60 -20.14 9.92
N LEU A 347 -7.63 -19.61 9.26
CA LEU A 347 -9.02 -19.93 9.58
C LEU A 347 -9.38 -21.41 9.35
N PRO A 348 -9.01 -22.05 8.21
CA PRO A 348 -9.29 -23.48 8.00
C PRO A 348 -8.64 -24.40 9.03
N TYR A 349 -7.50 -24.00 9.58
CA TYR A 349 -6.74 -24.81 10.53
C TYR A 349 -6.72 -24.22 11.96
N ALA A 350 -7.62 -23.26 12.26
CA ALA A 350 -7.64 -22.59 13.55
C ALA A 350 -7.70 -23.55 14.76
N PRO A 351 -8.49 -24.65 14.77
CA PRO A 351 -8.47 -25.58 15.90
C PRO A 351 -7.09 -26.20 16.16
N LEU A 352 -6.35 -26.61 15.11
CA LEU A 352 -5.00 -27.15 15.26
C LEU A 352 -4.02 -26.11 15.83
N ILE A 353 -4.13 -24.88 15.35
CA ILE A 353 -3.26 -23.78 15.76
C ILE A 353 -3.52 -23.42 17.23
N GLU A 354 -4.78 -23.31 17.63
CA GLU A 354 -5.21 -22.96 18.99
C GLU A 354 -4.86 -24.07 20.00
N ASP A 355 -4.79 -25.33 19.55
CA ASP A 355 -4.31 -26.48 20.33
C ASP A 355 -2.77 -26.60 20.37
N GLY A 356 -2.03 -25.65 19.80
CA GLY A 356 -0.55 -25.65 19.81
C GLY A 356 0.10 -26.47 18.70
N ASN A 357 -0.66 -26.96 17.72
CA ASN A 357 -0.19 -27.80 16.62
C ASN A 357 0.04 -27.00 15.32
N ALA A 358 0.68 -25.83 15.41
CA ALA A 358 0.94 -24.93 14.27
C ALA A 358 1.77 -25.61 13.17
N ALA A 359 2.64 -26.58 13.50
CA ALA A 359 3.43 -27.33 12.53
C ALA A 359 2.56 -28.23 11.64
N ASP A 360 1.58 -28.90 12.22
CA ASP A 360 0.64 -29.75 11.47
C ASP A 360 -0.30 -28.90 10.63
N ALA A 361 -0.77 -27.77 11.18
CA ALA A 361 -1.58 -26.79 10.44
C ALA A 361 -0.82 -26.26 9.21
N TRP A 362 0.45 -25.90 9.36
CA TRP A 362 1.30 -25.47 8.24
C TRP A 362 1.51 -26.57 7.23
N SER A 363 1.82 -27.79 7.69
CA SER A 363 2.02 -28.95 6.79
C SER A 363 0.79 -29.22 5.91
N ALA A 364 -0.39 -29.21 6.51
CA ALA A 364 -1.67 -29.38 5.82
C ALA A 364 -2.01 -28.19 4.88
N GLY A 365 -1.70 -26.96 5.28
CA GLY A 365 -1.97 -25.75 4.52
C GLY A 365 -0.97 -25.47 3.40
N ARG A 366 0.22 -26.05 3.42
CA ARG A 366 1.32 -25.75 2.49
C ARG A 366 0.95 -25.90 1.00
N PRO A 367 0.20 -26.91 0.54
CA PRO A 367 -0.24 -26.98 -0.86
C PRO A 367 -1.14 -25.80 -1.26
N THR A 368 -2.03 -25.38 -0.38
CA THR A 368 -2.89 -24.19 -0.57
C THR A 368 -2.05 -22.92 -0.61
N PHE A 369 -1.06 -22.79 0.27
CA PHE A 369 -0.13 -21.67 0.25
C PHE A 369 0.58 -21.53 -1.10
N HIS A 370 1.17 -22.60 -1.62
CA HIS A 370 1.86 -22.55 -2.91
C HIS A 370 0.92 -22.21 -4.08
N SER A 371 -0.25 -22.84 -4.15
CA SER A 371 -1.15 -22.68 -5.30
C SER A 371 -2.01 -21.42 -5.26
N LYS A 372 -2.45 -20.97 -4.07
CA LYS A 372 -3.42 -19.86 -3.94
C LYS A 372 -2.86 -18.58 -3.31
N ILE A 373 -1.67 -18.64 -2.72
CA ILE A 373 -1.01 -17.46 -2.15
C ILE A 373 0.23 -17.12 -2.98
N LEU A 374 1.22 -18.01 -3.00
CA LEU A 374 2.51 -17.75 -3.62
C LEU A 374 2.41 -17.55 -5.14
N GLY A 375 1.65 -18.41 -5.84
CA GLY A 375 1.47 -18.31 -7.30
C GLY A 375 0.90 -16.94 -7.71
N PRO A 376 -0.32 -16.58 -7.28
CA PRO A 376 -0.91 -15.28 -7.60
C PRO A 376 -0.10 -14.07 -7.09
N HIS A 377 0.63 -14.24 -5.99
CA HIS A 377 1.52 -13.20 -5.48
C HIS A 377 2.73 -12.98 -6.40
N PHE A 378 3.31 -14.06 -6.92
CA PHE A 378 4.40 -13.98 -7.86
C PHE A 378 3.98 -13.33 -9.18
N GLU A 379 2.80 -13.66 -9.73
CA GLU A 379 2.24 -13.00 -10.91
C GLU A 379 2.09 -11.48 -10.70
N GLU A 380 1.58 -11.03 -9.54
CA GLU A 380 1.49 -9.59 -9.25
C GLU A 380 2.87 -8.96 -9.12
N LEU A 381 3.82 -9.64 -8.50
CA LEU A 381 5.19 -9.17 -8.35
C LEU A 381 5.89 -9.01 -9.71
N THR A 382 5.65 -9.91 -10.67
CA THR A 382 6.17 -9.77 -12.03
C THR A 382 5.55 -8.59 -12.78
N ARG A 383 4.26 -8.29 -12.56
CA ARG A 383 3.62 -7.06 -13.08
C ARG A 383 4.23 -5.80 -12.47
N VAL A 384 4.54 -5.81 -11.15
CA VAL A 384 5.23 -4.69 -10.48
C VAL A 384 6.64 -4.52 -11.04
N TRP A 385 7.40 -5.61 -11.20
CA TRP A 385 8.73 -5.57 -11.82
C TRP A 385 8.67 -4.97 -13.22
N THR A 386 7.77 -5.46 -14.06
CA THR A 386 7.60 -4.96 -15.43
C THR A 386 7.27 -3.45 -15.43
N ARG A 387 6.40 -2.99 -14.53
CA ARG A 387 5.98 -1.58 -14.47
C ARG A 387 7.07 -0.64 -13.94
N ARG A 388 7.87 -1.08 -12.96
CA ARG A 388 8.81 -0.22 -12.22
C ARG A 388 10.25 -0.34 -12.70
N TYR A 389 10.68 -1.54 -13.07
CA TYR A 389 12.10 -1.86 -13.24
C TYR A 389 12.48 -2.30 -14.65
N ALA A 390 11.58 -2.92 -15.39
CA ALA A 390 11.90 -3.49 -16.69
C ALA A 390 12.49 -2.48 -17.68
N ARG A 391 12.03 -1.22 -17.64
CA ARG A 391 12.54 -0.16 -18.51
C ARG A 391 14.02 0.15 -18.28
N ASP A 392 14.46 0.09 -17.02
CA ASP A 392 15.83 0.44 -16.63
C ASP A 392 16.77 -0.77 -16.67
N GLU A 393 16.22 -2.00 -16.59
CA GLU A 393 16.97 -3.25 -16.52
C GLU A 393 17.01 -4.04 -17.84
N VAL A 394 16.14 -3.71 -18.80
CA VAL A 394 16.09 -4.36 -20.11
C VAL A 394 16.40 -3.35 -21.21
N GLU A 395 17.51 -3.57 -21.92
CA GLU A 395 17.96 -2.70 -22.98
C GLU A 395 16.89 -2.51 -24.07
N ALA A 396 16.70 -1.28 -24.51
CA ALA A 396 15.76 -0.86 -25.53
C ALA A 396 14.27 -1.17 -25.27
N LEU A 397 13.91 -1.66 -24.08
CA LEU A 397 12.50 -1.92 -23.74
C LEU A 397 11.79 -0.61 -23.38
N GLN A 398 10.80 -0.25 -24.17
CA GLN A 398 9.93 0.89 -23.90
C GLN A 398 8.51 0.38 -23.60
N ILE A 399 8.02 0.65 -22.40
CA ILE A 399 6.71 0.20 -21.93
C ILE A 399 5.85 1.34 -21.42
N GLY A 400 4.55 1.22 -21.64
CA GLY A 400 3.49 2.08 -21.11
C GLY A 400 2.66 1.34 -20.05
N PRO A 401 1.33 1.30 -20.17
CA PRO A 401 0.46 0.60 -19.24
C PRO A 401 0.77 -0.91 -19.15
N VAL A 402 0.75 -1.46 -17.92
CA VAL A 402 0.98 -2.88 -17.63
C VAL A 402 -0.23 -3.47 -16.92
N GLY A 403 -0.69 -4.63 -17.39
CA GLY A 403 -1.82 -5.37 -16.81
C GLY A 403 -1.77 -6.84 -17.17
N SER A 404 -2.92 -7.51 -17.12
CA SER A 404 -3.14 -8.88 -17.59
C SER A 404 -4.22 -8.90 -18.69
N ALA A 405 -4.30 -9.99 -19.46
CA ALA A 405 -5.31 -10.15 -20.49
C ALA A 405 -5.77 -11.61 -20.60
N GLU A 406 -6.99 -11.83 -21.04
CA GLU A 406 -7.50 -13.14 -21.42
C GLU A 406 -7.73 -13.18 -22.94
N ILE A 407 -7.02 -14.06 -23.62
CA ILE A 407 -7.03 -14.21 -25.07
C ILE A 407 -7.87 -15.44 -25.45
N SER A 408 -8.90 -15.23 -26.26
CA SER A 408 -9.75 -16.32 -26.74
C SER A 408 -9.18 -16.89 -28.04
N ASP A 409 -8.98 -18.20 -28.11
CA ASP A 409 -8.69 -18.91 -29.34
C ASP A 409 -10.02 -19.47 -29.91
N ALA A 410 -10.50 -18.86 -30.99
CA ALA A 410 -11.75 -19.26 -31.61
C ALA A 410 -11.64 -20.65 -32.31
N LYS A 411 -10.44 -21.06 -32.72
CA LYS A 411 -10.20 -22.34 -33.42
C LYS A 411 -10.33 -23.52 -32.46
N THR A 412 -9.70 -23.40 -31.28
CA THR A 412 -9.70 -24.46 -30.27
C THR A 412 -10.80 -24.29 -29.22
N ARG A 413 -11.53 -23.15 -29.22
CA ARG A 413 -12.52 -22.74 -28.22
C ARG A 413 -11.95 -22.70 -26.79
N THR A 414 -10.66 -22.38 -26.69
CA THR A 414 -9.96 -22.23 -25.40
C THR A 414 -9.72 -20.77 -25.09
N LYS A 415 -9.39 -20.50 -23.82
CA LYS A 415 -8.97 -19.19 -23.33
C LYS A 415 -7.57 -19.33 -22.78
N HIS A 416 -6.74 -18.35 -23.08
CA HIS A 416 -5.37 -18.23 -22.58
C HIS A 416 -5.26 -16.99 -21.72
N GLU A 417 -4.87 -17.16 -20.49
CA GLU A 417 -4.52 -16.06 -19.60
C GLU A 417 -3.07 -15.64 -19.87
N VAL A 418 -2.84 -14.33 -19.90
CA VAL A 418 -1.54 -13.68 -20.01
C VAL A 418 -1.31 -12.92 -18.72
N ASP A 419 -0.35 -13.38 -17.91
CA ASP A 419 -0.12 -12.87 -16.56
C ASP A 419 0.42 -11.44 -16.59
N VAL A 420 1.27 -11.12 -17.57
CA VAL A 420 1.89 -9.82 -17.75
C VAL A 420 1.75 -9.39 -19.21
N LEU A 421 1.08 -8.28 -19.45
CA LEU A 421 1.02 -7.65 -20.76
C LEU A 421 1.33 -6.16 -20.60
N ALA A 422 2.32 -5.66 -21.35
CA ALA A 422 2.65 -4.24 -21.39
C ALA A 422 2.36 -3.67 -22.79
N LEU A 423 1.70 -2.53 -22.82
CA LEU A 423 1.51 -1.74 -24.04
C LEU A 423 2.70 -0.83 -24.28
N ALA A 424 2.85 -0.34 -25.49
CA ALA A 424 3.85 0.67 -25.83
C ALA A 424 3.57 2.02 -25.14
N PRO A 425 4.58 2.90 -24.99
CA PRO A 425 4.39 4.24 -24.44
C PRO A 425 3.35 5.05 -25.25
N GLY A 426 2.45 5.73 -24.53
CA GLY A 426 1.39 6.54 -25.15
C GLY A 426 0.13 5.77 -25.51
N GLU A 427 0.17 4.44 -25.52
CA GLU A 427 -1.03 3.61 -25.68
C GLU A 427 -1.96 3.71 -24.47
N ARG A 428 -3.25 3.53 -24.72
CA ARG A 428 -4.25 3.46 -23.66
C ARG A 428 -4.77 2.02 -23.51
N PRO A 429 -5.03 1.56 -22.29
CA PRO A 429 -5.73 0.28 -22.10
C PRO A 429 -7.00 0.22 -22.96
N GLN A 430 -7.28 -0.96 -23.50
CA GLN A 430 -8.46 -1.26 -24.32
C GLN A 430 -8.55 -0.48 -25.63
N SER A 431 -7.43 0.11 -26.09
CA SER A 431 -7.37 0.75 -27.41
C SER A 431 -7.54 -0.29 -28.53
N PRO A 432 -8.36 0.00 -29.54
CA PRO A 432 -8.38 -0.81 -30.76
C PRO A 432 -6.99 -0.83 -31.41
N ARG A 433 -6.49 -2.03 -31.77
CA ARG A 433 -5.18 -2.18 -32.43
C ARG A 433 -4.00 -1.64 -31.61
N ALA A 434 -4.06 -1.79 -30.27
CA ALA A 434 -2.98 -1.38 -29.39
C ALA A 434 -1.64 -2.02 -29.80
N HIS A 435 -0.56 -1.26 -29.69
CA HIS A 435 0.79 -1.74 -29.86
C HIS A 435 1.24 -2.40 -28.54
N VAL A 436 1.54 -3.69 -28.59
CA VAL A 436 1.98 -4.48 -27.43
C VAL A 436 3.50 -4.51 -27.42
N ALA A 437 4.09 -4.09 -26.29
CA ALA A 437 5.54 -4.06 -26.11
C ALA A 437 6.09 -5.34 -25.46
N LEU A 438 5.30 -5.99 -24.58
CA LEU A 438 5.73 -7.20 -23.87
C LEU A 438 4.55 -8.10 -23.55
N LEU A 439 4.75 -9.41 -23.72
CA LEU A 439 3.91 -10.49 -23.21
C LEU A 439 4.73 -11.33 -22.23
N GLY A 440 4.17 -11.62 -21.06
CA GLY A 440 4.85 -12.41 -20.05
C GLY A 440 3.98 -13.49 -19.42
N GLU A 441 4.59 -14.59 -19.06
CA GLU A 441 3.98 -15.67 -18.30
C GLU A 441 4.81 -15.92 -17.03
N ALA A 442 4.16 -15.89 -15.88
CA ALA A 442 4.75 -16.14 -14.58
C ALA A 442 4.34 -17.50 -14.02
N LYS A 443 5.30 -18.32 -13.64
CA LYS A 443 4.99 -19.61 -13.01
C LYS A 443 5.76 -19.83 -11.73
N ALA A 444 5.01 -20.04 -10.65
CA ALA A 444 5.50 -20.41 -9.33
C ALA A 444 5.62 -21.94 -9.17
N THR A 445 6.18 -22.64 -10.18
CA THR A 445 6.40 -24.08 -10.13
C THR A 445 7.73 -24.43 -9.48
N LEU A 446 7.81 -25.60 -8.86
CA LEU A 446 9.03 -26.12 -8.22
C LEU A 446 10.11 -26.57 -9.20
N SER A 447 9.79 -26.70 -10.49
CA SER A 447 10.71 -27.14 -11.54
C SER A 447 11.09 -25.99 -12.47
N PRO A 448 12.31 -26.00 -13.05
CA PRO A 448 12.72 -25.05 -14.07
C PRO A 448 11.76 -25.03 -15.26
N ARG A 449 11.61 -23.88 -15.91
CA ARG A 449 10.79 -23.68 -17.11
C ARG A 449 11.48 -24.26 -18.33
N GLY A 450 10.70 -24.77 -19.28
CA GLY A 450 11.19 -25.40 -20.51
C GLY A 450 10.66 -24.76 -21.80
N PRO A 451 11.11 -25.24 -23.01
CA PRO A 451 10.75 -24.64 -24.30
C PRO A 451 9.25 -24.58 -24.58
N ALA A 452 8.47 -25.53 -24.06
CA ALA A 452 7.02 -25.56 -24.24
C ALA A 452 6.31 -24.29 -23.72
N ASP A 453 6.89 -23.63 -22.72
CA ASP A 453 6.37 -22.36 -22.21
C ASP A 453 6.59 -21.22 -23.21
N LEU A 454 7.75 -21.20 -23.89
CA LEU A 454 8.04 -20.25 -24.95
C LEU A 454 7.13 -20.46 -26.17
N ASP A 455 6.95 -21.71 -26.59
CA ASP A 455 6.04 -22.09 -27.70
C ASP A 455 4.61 -21.62 -27.40
N ARG A 456 4.19 -21.73 -26.14
CA ARG A 456 2.88 -21.24 -25.71
C ARG A 456 2.77 -19.72 -25.83
N LEU A 457 3.78 -18.95 -25.38
CA LEU A 457 3.79 -17.50 -25.51
C LEU A 457 3.83 -17.04 -26.97
N ASP A 458 4.61 -17.69 -27.83
CA ASP A 458 4.63 -17.43 -29.27
C ASP A 458 3.24 -17.61 -29.91
N ARG A 459 2.53 -18.67 -29.54
CA ARG A 459 1.15 -18.93 -29.98
C ARG A 459 0.21 -17.83 -29.51
N ILE A 460 0.30 -17.41 -28.25
CA ILE A 460 -0.55 -16.35 -27.69
C ILE A 460 -0.25 -15.03 -28.41
N ARG A 461 1.02 -14.71 -28.67
CA ARG A 461 1.41 -13.52 -29.46
C ARG A 461 0.76 -13.54 -30.85
N ALA A 462 0.81 -14.65 -31.54
CA ALA A 462 0.17 -14.79 -32.84
C ALA A 462 -1.36 -14.58 -32.77
N LEU A 463 -2.03 -15.14 -31.74
CA LEU A 463 -3.47 -14.93 -31.53
C LEU A 463 -3.82 -13.45 -31.27
N ILE A 464 -3.00 -12.72 -30.53
CA ILE A 464 -3.19 -11.28 -30.28
C ILE A 464 -3.05 -10.51 -31.60
N GLY A 465 -2.08 -10.88 -32.46
CA GLY A 465 -1.92 -10.33 -33.79
C GLY A 465 -3.11 -10.63 -34.71
N GLU A 466 -3.65 -11.89 -34.71
CA GLU A 466 -4.87 -12.25 -35.45
C GLU A 466 -6.10 -11.44 -35.00
N GLN A 467 -6.10 -10.95 -33.74
CA GLN A 467 -7.15 -10.09 -33.20
C GLN A 467 -6.98 -8.60 -33.57
N GLY A 468 -5.92 -8.27 -34.33
CA GLY A 468 -5.69 -6.95 -34.89
C GLY A 468 -4.79 -6.01 -34.07
N HIS A 469 -4.19 -6.50 -32.97
CA HIS A 469 -3.18 -5.75 -32.24
C HIS A 469 -1.80 -5.84 -32.90
N ASP A 470 -0.97 -4.80 -32.73
CA ASP A 470 0.39 -4.83 -33.24
C ASP A 470 1.32 -5.48 -32.22
N VAL A 471 1.88 -6.64 -32.59
CA VAL A 471 2.76 -7.47 -31.75
C VAL A 471 4.13 -7.70 -32.38
N ARG A 472 4.47 -7.00 -33.48
CA ARG A 472 5.67 -7.28 -34.28
C ARG A 472 6.96 -7.11 -33.50
N GLU A 473 7.03 -6.13 -32.62
CA GLU A 473 8.18 -5.84 -31.76
C GLU A 473 8.00 -6.30 -30.30
N ALA A 474 6.91 -7.02 -30.03
CA ALA A 474 6.60 -7.46 -28.69
C ALA A 474 7.64 -8.47 -28.16
N LYS A 475 8.27 -8.15 -27.03
CA LYS A 475 9.13 -9.05 -26.30
C LYS A 475 8.32 -10.14 -25.59
N LEU A 476 8.87 -11.35 -25.49
CA LEU A 476 8.31 -12.47 -24.76
C LEU A 476 9.08 -12.66 -23.46
N ALA A 477 8.45 -12.50 -22.31
CA ALA A 477 9.09 -12.63 -21.01
C ALA A 477 8.61 -13.90 -20.27
N LEU A 478 9.53 -14.75 -19.88
CA LEU A 478 9.27 -15.91 -19.04
C LEU A 478 9.81 -15.62 -17.64
N PHE A 479 8.91 -15.58 -16.66
CA PHE A 479 9.27 -15.38 -15.25
C PHE A 479 9.26 -16.73 -14.51
N SER A 480 10.31 -17.00 -13.72
CA SER A 480 10.45 -18.27 -13.01
C SER A 480 11.01 -18.13 -11.61
N LEU A 481 10.43 -18.87 -10.65
CA LEU A 481 10.99 -19.00 -9.29
C LEU A 481 12.25 -19.87 -9.25
N HIS A 482 12.26 -20.95 -10.05
CA HIS A 482 13.32 -21.98 -10.01
C HIS A 482 14.16 -22.04 -11.30
N GLY A 483 14.17 -20.93 -12.06
CA GLY A 483 15.03 -20.78 -13.24
C GLY A 483 14.50 -21.49 -14.48
N PHE A 484 15.42 -21.78 -15.40
CA PHE A 484 15.13 -22.23 -16.76
C PHE A 484 16.03 -23.42 -17.12
N ASP A 485 15.49 -24.38 -17.87
CA ASP A 485 16.29 -25.49 -18.35
C ASP A 485 17.28 -25.08 -19.49
N ARG A 486 18.25 -25.92 -19.78
CA ARG A 486 19.29 -25.63 -20.78
C ARG A 486 18.74 -25.43 -22.18
N ASN A 487 17.66 -26.12 -22.53
CA ASN A 487 17.07 -26.02 -23.87
C ASN A 487 16.36 -24.70 -24.06
N LEU A 488 15.62 -24.24 -23.04
CA LEU A 488 14.98 -22.93 -23.06
C LEU A 488 16.02 -21.80 -23.04
N GLN A 489 17.10 -21.93 -22.26
CA GLN A 489 18.19 -20.95 -22.25
C GLN A 489 18.84 -20.86 -23.64
N ALA A 490 19.10 -21.99 -24.32
CA ALA A 490 19.64 -22.02 -25.69
C ALA A 490 18.67 -21.40 -26.71
N ALA A 491 17.37 -21.69 -26.60
CA ALA A 491 16.36 -21.12 -27.47
C ALA A 491 16.24 -19.58 -27.28
N ALA A 492 16.28 -19.11 -26.05
CA ALA A 492 16.26 -17.67 -25.74
C ALA A 492 17.52 -16.95 -26.22
N ALA A 493 18.71 -17.54 -26.05
CA ALA A 493 19.96 -16.96 -26.50
C ALA A 493 20.05 -16.77 -28.03
N ALA A 494 19.26 -17.55 -28.79
CA ALA A 494 19.16 -17.42 -30.24
C ALA A 494 18.14 -16.36 -30.71
N ARG A 495 17.47 -15.65 -29.78
CA ARG A 495 16.37 -14.73 -30.06
C ARG A 495 16.49 -13.44 -29.24
N GLU A 496 16.51 -12.31 -29.93
CA GLU A 496 16.56 -10.98 -29.28
C GLU A 496 15.22 -10.56 -28.61
N ASP A 497 14.12 -11.22 -29.01
CA ASP A 497 12.78 -10.91 -28.49
C ASP A 497 12.37 -11.73 -27.27
N VAL A 498 13.24 -12.59 -26.73
CA VAL A 498 12.94 -13.47 -25.59
C VAL A 498 13.73 -13.03 -24.35
N LEU A 499 13.02 -12.85 -23.24
CA LEU A 499 13.56 -12.49 -21.93
C LEU A 499 13.30 -13.61 -20.93
N LEU A 500 14.35 -14.05 -20.26
CA LEU A 500 14.28 -15.03 -19.16
C LEU A 500 14.56 -14.30 -17.85
N ILE A 501 13.55 -14.11 -17.03
CA ILE A 501 13.60 -13.29 -15.82
C ILE A 501 13.50 -14.21 -14.58
N GLY A 502 14.62 -14.39 -13.91
CA GLY A 502 14.72 -15.16 -12.67
C GLY A 502 14.58 -14.29 -11.42
N MET A 503 14.63 -14.94 -10.24
CA MET A 503 14.48 -14.27 -8.95
C MET A 503 15.55 -13.20 -8.69
N SER A 504 16.79 -13.46 -9.09
CA SER A 504 17.89 -12.48 -8.95
C SER A 504 17.58 -11.19 -9.70
N GLN A 505 17.18 -11.26 -10.97
CA GLN A 505 16.78 -10.08 -11.74
C GLN A 505 15.56 -9.37 -11.15
N ILE A 506 14.54 -10.14 -10.75
CA ILE A 506 13.35 -9.55 -10.12
C ILE A 506 13.76 -8.72 -8.90
N TYR A 507 14.70 -9.19 -8.09
CA TYR A 507 15.17 -8.49 -6.88
C TYR A 507 16.35 -7.52 -7.11
N GLY A 508 16.90 -7.47 -8.33
CA GLY A 508 17.98 -6.53 -8.69
C GLY A 508 19.35 -6.93 -8.17
N ASP A 509 19.61 -8.26 -8.11
CA ASP A 509 20.91 -8.84 -7.70
C ASP A 509 21.84 -9.05 -8.88
#